data_8736b64a28ba10fd98a845c3483d7727
#
_entry.id   8736b64a28ba10fd98a845c3483d7727
#
_cell.length_a   1.000
_cell.length_b   1.000
_cell.length_c   1.000
_cell.angle_alpha   90.00
_cell.angle_beta   90.00
_cell.angle_gamma   90.00
#
_symmetry.space_group_name_H-M   'P 1'
#
loop_
_entity.id
_entity.type
_entity.pdbx_description
1 polymer ?
#
loop_
_entity_poly.entity_id
_entity_poly.type
_entity_poly.pdbx_seq_one_letter_code
_entity_poly.pdbx_strand_id
1 'polypeptide(L)'
;MIEIKGVRYRYDDEAPEALKGIDLTIPDGMFLVIAGHNGSGKSTLSKHINGLLLPTDGQVLVNGLDTKNENDLLAIRQQVGMVFQNPDNQLVTTIVEEDVAFGPENLGIPSPEIRIRVDEALKKVGMTAYAESAAHRLSGGQKQRIAIAGMLAMEPKILVLDEATAMLDPKGREELLSTVYELNRKNGMTVVMITQYMEEAVMSDRLVVMNGGEIVMDGTPTEIFTRGDELRSIGLDVPEIVRIRDDLIQDGISLPSTVLTDTQLAEALCPLL
;
A
#
# COMPACT_ATOMS: atom_id res chain seq x y z
N MET A 1 8.24 -1.12 13.30
CA MET A 1 9.35 -0.81 12.38
C MET A 1 9.67 -2.01 11.50
N ILE A 2 9.87 -1.80 10.20
CA ILE A 2 10.32 -2.82 9.25
C ILE A 2 11.74 -2.49 8.83
N GLU A 3 12.64 -3.47 8.84
CA GLU A 3 14.02 -3.33 8.40
C GLU A 3 14.31 -4.38 7.32
N ILE A 4 14.69 -3.92 6.14
CA ILE A 4 15.08 -4.73 4.99
C ILE A 4 16.57 -4.46 4.77
N LYS A 5 17.42 -5.49 4.87
CA LYS A 5 18.88 -5.36 4.89
C LYS A 5 19.49 -6.23 3.81
N GLY A 6 19.99 -5.61 2.75
CA GLY A 6 20.69 -6.27 1.64
C GLY A 6 19.89 -7.37 0.96
N VAL A 7 18.57 -7.23 0.88
CA VAL A 7 17.68 -8.32 0.42
C VAL A 7 17.87 -8.60 -1.06
N ARG A 8 18.22 -9.85 -1.36
CA ARG A 8 18.25 -10.42 -2.71
C ARG A 8 17.23 -11.54 -2.83
N TYR A 9 16.62 -11.66 -3.99
CA TYR A 9 15.65 -12.72 -4.24
C TYR A 9 15.60 -13.15 -5.71
N ARG A 10 15.49 -14.48 -5.91
CA ARG A 10 15.21 -15.14 -7.19
C ARG A 10 14.04 -16.08 -7.01
N TYR A 11 13.18 -16.15 -8.00
CA TYR A 11 12.07 -17.13 -8.00
C TYR A 11 12.55 -18.55 -8.33
N ASP A 12 13.66 -18.68 -9.06
CA ASP A 12 14.32 -19.90 -9.48
C ASP A 12 15.82 -19.63 -9.57
N ASP A 13 16.65 -20.65 -9.36
CA ASP A 13 18.12 -20.54 -9.38
C ASP A 13 18.65 -20.06 -10.74
N GLU A 14 17.95 -20.37 -11.84
CA GLU A 14 18.30 -19.94 -13.19
C GLU A 14 17.65 -18.59 -13.58
N ALA A 15 16.67 -18.10 -12.80
CA ALA A 15 15.99 -16.85 -13.09
C ALA A 15 16.86 -15.63 -12.73
N PRO A 16 16.66 -14.47 -13.40
CA PRO A 16 17.29 -13.23 -12.99
C PRO A 16 16.81 -12.81 -11.59
N GLU A 17 17.66 -12.08 -10.88
CA GLU A 17 17.29 -11.54 -9.57
C GLU A 17 16.11 -10.58 -9.69
N ALA A 18 15.04 -10.87 -8.95
CA ALA A 18 13.87 -10.00 -8.82
C ALA A 18 14.11 -8.87 -7.81
N LEU A 19 15.00 -9.09 -6.83
CA LEU A 19 15.52 -8.08 -5.90
C LEU A 19 17.04 -8.19 -5.83
N LYS A 20 17.74 -7.03 -5.89
CA LYS A 20 19.17 -6.95 -6.10
C LYS A 20 19.91 -6.22 -4.97
N GLY A 21 19.67 -6.62 -3.72
CA GLY A 21 20.32 -6.00 -2.58
C GLY A 21 19.56 -4.75 -2.10
N ILE A 22 18.30 -4.94 -1.72
CA ILE A 22 17.44 -3.87 -1.22
C ILE A 22 17.76 -3.57 0.24
N ASP A 23 18.04 -2.30 0.53
CA ASP A 23 18.12 -1.73 1.86
C ASP A 23 17.00 -0.70 2.05
N LEU A 24 16.11 -0.94 3.03
CA LEU A 24 14.98 -0.06 3.31
C LEU A 24 14.55 -0.18 4.77
N THR A 25 14.45 0.94 5.47
CA THR A 25 13.89 1.00 6.82
C THR A 25 12.58 1.79 6.78
N ILE A 26 11.52 1.22 7.37
CA ILE A 26 10.19 1.82 7.44
C ILE A 26 9.83 2.00 8.92
N PRO A 27 9.87 3.22 9.45
CA PRO A 27 9.45 3.54 10.83
C PRO A 27 7.99 3.21 11.10
N ASP A 28 7.66 2.99 12.38
CA ASP A 28 6.26 2.83 12.79
C ASP A 28 5.46 4.11 12.51
N GLY A 29 4.22 3.93 12.07
CA GLY A 29 3.30 5.02 11.73
C GLY A 29 3.59 5.73 10.41
N MET A 30 4.62 5.33 9.65
CA MET A 30 4.92 5.89 8.34
C MET A 30 3.90 5.44 7.29
N PHE A 31 3.49 6.35 6.41
CA PHE A 31 2.83 6.02 5.15
C PHE A 31 3.87 6.04 4.03
N LEU A 32 4.36 4.86 3.66
CA LEU A 32 5.31 4.66 2.56
C LEU A 32 4.56 4.23 1.30
N VAL A 33 4.90 4.85 0.17
CA VAL A 33 4.53 4.35 -1.15
C VAL A 33 5.76 3.79 -1.85
N ILE A 34 5.64 2.59 -2.42
CA ILE A 34 6.64 1.96 -3.29
C ILE A 34 6.07 1.95 -4.70
N ALA A 35 6.61 2.80 -5.57
CA ALA A 35 6.20 2.95 -6.95
C ALA A 35 7.20 2.31 -7.93
N GLY A 36 6.73 2.02 -9.15
CA GLY A 36 7.56 1.48 -10.24
C GLY A 36 6.69 0.81 -11.30
N HIS A 37 7.25 0.57 -12.47
CA HIS A 37 6.55 -0.16 -13.53
C HIS A 37 6.35 -1.65 -13.21
N ASN A 38 5.54 -2.35 -14.01
CA ASN A 38 5.35 -3.78 -13.84
C ASN A 38 6.68 -4.54 -14.03
N GLY A 39 6.95 -5.50 -13.13
CA GLY A 39 8.21 -6.25 -13.12
C GLY A 39 9.38 -5.55 -12.44
N SER A 40 9.21 -4.37 -11.81
CA SER A 40 10.29 -3.69 -11.09
C SER A 40 10.66 -4.32 -9.74
N GLY A 41 9.92 -5.32 -9.25
CA GLY A 41 10.19 -6.03 -7.99
C GLY A 41 9.31 -5.63 -6.81
N LYS A 42 8.40 -4.68 -6.94
CA LYS A 42 7.54 -4.14 -5.85
C LYS A 42 6.74 -5.21 -5.10
N SER A 43 5.94 -6.01 -5.83
CA SER A 43 5.13 -7.08 -5.22
C SER A 43 5.99 -8.22 -4.68
N THR A 44 7.19 -8.41 -5.21
CA THR A 44 8.16 -9.33 -4.62
C THR A 44 8.63 -8.79 -3.29
N LEU A 45 8.99 -7.51 -3.21
CA LEU A 45 9.43 -6.87 -1.97
C LEU A 45 8.32 -6.87 -0.90
N SER A 46 7.07 -6.56 -1.29
CA SER A 46 5.93 -6.56 -0.36
C SER A 46 5.70 -7.92 0.31
N LYS A 47 5.85 -9.00 -0.45
CA LYS A 47 5.69 -10.39 0.04
C LYS A 47 6.77 -10.82 1.02
N HIS A 48 7.92 -10.17 1.05
CA HIS A 48 8.94 -10.41 2.06
C HIS A 48 8.58 -9.81 3.42
N ILE A 49 7.78 -8.73 3.44
CA ILE A 49 7.40 -8.04 4.68
C ILE A 49 6.56 -8.94 5.60
N ASN A 50 5.69 -9.80 5.04
CA ASN A 50 4.87 -10.71 5.84
C ASN A 50 5.37 -12.17 5.81
N GLY A 51 6.56 -12.41 5.27
CA GLY A 51 7.17 -13.74 5.17
C GLY A 51 6.43 -14.71 4.25
N LEU A 52 5.72 -14.21 3.21
CA LEU A 52 5.20 -15.05 2.11
C LEU A 52 6.32 -15.50 1.17
N LEU A 53 7.32 -14.64 0.97
CA LEU A 53 8.57 -14.96 0.32
C LEU A 53 9.70 -14.75 1.34
N LEU A 54 10.70 -15.62 1.30
CA LEU A 54 11.88 -15.52 2.15
C LEU A 54 13.07 -15.08 1.29
N PRO A 55 13.89 -14.13 1.74
CA PRO A 55 15.01 -13.65 0.93
C PRO A 55 16.06 -14.74 0.71
N THR A 56 16.58 -14.83 -0.52
CA THR A 56 17.69 -15.71 -0.88
C THR A 56 18.96 -15.28 -0.13
N ASP A 57 19.20 -13.96 -0.04
CA ASP A 57 20.25 -13.36 0.74
C ASP A 57 19.75 -12.08 1.43
N GLY A 58 20.44 -11.64 2.49
CA GLY A 58 20.00 -10.53 3.31
C GLY A 58 18.95 -10.95 4.36
N GLN A 59 18.28 -9.96 4.96
CA GLN A 59 17.37 -10.15 6.10
C GLN A 59 16.19 -9.19 6.06
N VAL A 60 15.01 -9.64 6.48
CA VAL A 60 13.85 -8.80 6.72
C VAL A 60 13.39 -8.99 8.16
N LEU A 61 13.37 -7.88 8.91
CA LEU A 61 12.92 -7.83 10.29
C LEU A 61 11.63 -7.01 10.40
N VAL A 62 10.65 -7.54 11.09
CA VAL A 62 9.40 -6.85 11.42
C VAL A 62 9.27 -6.77 12.94
N ASN A 63 9.41 -5.56 13.47
CA ASN A 63 9.46 -5.33 14.92
C ASN A 63 10.48 -6.22 15.65
N GLY A 64 11.66 -6.44 15.00
CA GLY A 64 12.74 -7.27 15.50
C GLY A 64 12.59 -8.78 15.25
N LEU A 65 11.45 -9.22 14.70
CA LEU A 65 11.20 -10.64 14.35
C LEU A 65 11.71 -10.91 12.92
N ASP A 66 12.45 -12.00 12.73
CA ASP A 66 13.04 -12.36 11.42
C ASP A 66 12.07 -13.20 10.59
N THR A 67 11.80 -12.78 9.37
CA THR A 67 10.94 -13.53 8.45
C THR A 67 11.51 -14.91 8.06
N LYS A 68 12.82 -15.14 8.21
CA LYS A 68 13.45 -16.45 8.00
C LYS A 68 13.28 -17.42 9.17
N ASN A 69 12.90 -16.92 10.35
CA ASN A 69 12.64 -17.76 11.51
C ASN A 69 11.18 -18.25 11.52
N GLU A 70 10.99 -19.55 11.30
CA GLU A 70 9.65 -20.16 11.25
C GLU A 70 8.84 -19.89 12.53
N ASN A 71 9.48 -19.80 13.71
CA ASN A 71 8.82 -19.51 14.97
C ASN A 71 8.28 -18.07 15.06
N ASP A 72 8.80 -17.14 14.28
CA ASP A 72 8.41 -15.74 14.27
C ASP A 72 7.28 -15.46 13.24
N LEU A 73 7.11 -16.34 12.24
CA LEU A 73 6.20 -16.10 11.12
C LEU A 73 4.75 -15.86 11.55
N LEU A 74 4.24 -16.62 12.53
CA LEU A 74 2.88 -16.42 13.01
C LEU A 74 2.74 -15.03 13.64
N ALA A 75 3.67 -14.64 14.51
CA ALA A 75 3.67 -13.34 15.16
C ALA A 75 3.84 -12.17 14.18
N ILE A 76 4.62 -12.36 13.09
CA ILE A 76 4.74 -11.40 12.01
C ILE A 76 3.40 -11.25 11.28
N ARG A 77 2.77 -12.35 10.87
CA ARG A 77 1.49 -12.35 10.12
C ARG A 77 0.32 -11.81 10.92
N GLN A 78 0.35 -11.91 12.24
CA GLN A 78 -0.61 -11.26 13.13
C GLN A 78 -0.47 -9.73 13.14
N GLN A 79 0.74 -9.21 12.90
CA GLN A 79 1.03 -7.77 12.92
C GLN A 79 0.96 -7.13 11.54
N VAL A 80 1.10 -7.92 10.47
CA VAL A 80 1.16 -7.46 9.07
C VAL A 80 -0.04 -7.97 8.30
N GLY A 81 -1.06 -7.13 8.14
CA GLY A 81 -2.16 -7.38 7.21
C GLY A 81 -1.70 -7.11 5.77
N MET A 82 -1.97 -8.03 4.86
CA MET A 82 -1.63 -7.87 3.45
C MET A 82 -2.86 -8.02 2.56
N VAL A 83 -3.07 -7.04 1.69
CA VAL A 83 -4.16 -7.01 0.72
C VAL A 83 -3.56 -7.09 -0.68
N PHE A 84 -4.03 -8.05 -1.48
CA PHE A 84 -3.53 -8.32 -2.82
C PHE A 84 -4.34 -7.60 -3.90
N GLN A 85 -3.76 -7.51 -5.10
CA GLN A 85 -4.34 -6.87 -6.27
C GLN A 85 -5.71 -7.48 -6.65
N ASN A 86 -5.83 -8.81 -6.61
CA ASN A 86 -7.07 -9.51 -6.98
C ASN A 86 -7.81 -9.98 -5.73
N PRO A 87 -8.96 -9.35 -5.38
CA PRO A 87 -9.73 -9.72 -4.21
C PRO A 87 -10.39 -11.11 -4.31
N ASP A 88 -10.65 -11.63 -5.52
CA ASP A 88 -11.24 -12.95 -5.70
C ASP A 88 -10.33 -14.07 -5.19
N ASN A 89 -9.03 -13.85 -5.15
CA ASN A 89 -8.06 -14.79 -4.60
C ASN A 89 -7.92 -14.69 -3.07
N GLN A 90 -8.57 -13.71 -2.46
CA GLN A 90 -8.42 -13.41 -1.03
C GLN A 90 -9.69 -13.74 -0.24
N LEU A 91 -10.87 -13.62 -0.84
CA LEU A 91 -12.14 -13.96 -0.21
C LEU A 91 -12.29 -15.49 -0.12
N VAL A 92 -12.55 -15.98 1.08
CA VAL A 92 -12.54 -17.41 1.43
C VAL A 92 -13.96 -17.94 1.60
N THR A 93 -14.88 -17.11 2.13
CA THR A 93 -16.25 -17.53 2.44
C THR A 93 -17.26 -16.96 1.46
N THR A 94 -18.49 -17.46 1.55
CA THR A 94 -19.59 -17.05 0.67
C THR A 94 -20.34 -15.83 1.18
N ILE A 95 -20.29 -15.54 2.48
CA ILE A 95 -20.98 -14.42 3.14
C ILE A 95 -19.94 -13.41 3.62
N VAL A 96 -20.21 -12.13 3.44
CA VAL A 96 -19.29 -11.04 3.72
C VAL A 96 -18.82 -11.00 5.18
N GLU A 97 -19.76 -11.04 6.14
CA GLU A 97 -19.39 -10.97 7.56
C GLU A 97 -18.58 -12.20 8.03
N GLU A 98 -18.85 -13.37 7.45
CA GLU A 98 -18.10 -14.59 7.72
C GLU A 98 -16.65 -14.46 7.17
N ASP A 99 -16.51 -13.83 6.00
CA ASP A 99 -15.19 -13.61 5.40
C ASP A 99 -14.35 -12.65 6.24
N VAL A 100 -14.96 -11.57 6.74
CA VAL A 100 -14.30 -10.61 7.63
C VAL A 100 -13.97 -11.24 8.99
N ALA A 101 -14.80 -12.18 9.49
CA ALA A 101 -14.58 -12.90 10.74
C ALA A 101 -13.47 -13.96 10.63
N PHE A 102 -13.18 -14.46 9.43
CA PHE A 102 -12.27 -15.59 9.20
C PHE A 102 -10.87 -15.37 9.82
N GLY A 103 -10.29 -14.19 9.66
CA GLY A 103 -8.99 -13.85 10.26
C GLY A 103 -9.00 -13.89 11.80
N PRO A 104 -9.88 -13.14 12.47
CA PRO A 104 -10.06 -13.17 13.92
C PRO A 104 -10.36 -14.56 14.48
N GLU A 105 -11.17 -15.37 13.80
CA GLU A 105 -11.47 -16.76 14.20
C GLU A 105 -10.19 -17.62 14.24
N ASN A 106 -9.37 -17.52 13.19
CA ASN A 106 -8.09 -18.22 13.13
C ASN A 106 -7.09 -17.76 14.20
N LEU A 107 -7.24 -16.54 14.70
CA LEU A 107 -6.46 -16.03 15.83
C LEU A 107 -7.00 -16.51 17.20
N GLY A 108 -8.13 -17.23 17.23
CA GLY A 108 -8.75 -17.71 18.45
C GLY A 108 -9.41 -16.61 19.29
N ILE A 109 -9.82 -15.50 18.65
CA ILE A 109 -10.53 -14.39 19.31
C ILE A 109 -11.92 -14.88 19.76
N PRO A 110 -12.39 -14.51 20.98
CA PRO A 110 -13.73 -14.89 21.43
C PRO A 110 -14.85 -14.33 20.55
N SER A 111 -15.90 -15.14 20.28
CA SER A 111 -16.99 -14.75 19.36
C SER A 111 -17.64 -13.39 19.65
N PRO A 112 -17.88 -12.96 20.91
CA PRO A 112 -18.45 -11.63 21.17
C PRO A 112 -17.52 -10.49 20.71
N GLU A 113 -16.22 -10.67 20.81
CA GLU A 113 -15.21 -9.70 20.36
C GLU A 113 -15.09 -9.71 18.84
N ILE A 114 -15.15 -10.89 18.19
CA ILE A 114 -15.15 -11.01 16.72
C ILE A 114 -16.30 -10.18 16.13
N ARG A 115 -17.51 -10.28 16.71
CA ARG A 115 -18.67 -9.51 16.22
C ARG A 115 -18.39 -8.01 16.23
N ILE A 116 -17.81 -7.49 17.31
CA ILE A 116 -17.46 -6.06 17.42
C ILE A 116 -16.45 -5.68 16.36
N ARG A 117 -15.37 -6.46 16.20
CA ARG A 117 -14.31 -6.20 15.22
C ARG A 117 -14.82 -6.23 13.77
N VAL A 118 -15.70 -7.18 13.44
CA VAL A 118 -16.33 -7.29 12.12
C VAL A 118 -17.19 -6.06 11.82
N ASP A 119 -18.06 -5.67 12.77
CA ASP A 119 -18.93 -4.51 12.59
C ASP A 119 -18.12 -3.21 12.42
N GLU A 120 -17.07 -3.02 13.22
CA GLU A 120 -16.17 -1.87 13.10
C GLU A 120 -15.37 -1.87 11.80
N ALA A 121 -14.85 -3.02 11.38
CA ALA A 121 -14.10 -3.15 10.13
C ALA A 121 -14.98 -2.84 8.91
N LEU A 122 -16.18 -3.43 8.84
CA LEU A 122 -17.16 -3.15 7.79
C LEU A 122 -17.57 -1.67 7.76
N LYS A 123 -17.73 -1.06 8.94
CA LYS A 123 -18.04 0.37 9.04
C LYS A 123 -16.91 1.25 8.49
N LYS A 124 -15.65 0.94 8.83
CA LYS A 124 -14.46 1.69 8.36
C LYS A 124 -14.34 1.71 6.84
N VAL A 125 -14.72 0.62 6.17
CA VAL A 125 -14.66 0.53 4.69
C VAL A 125 -16.01 0.85 4.00
N GLY A 126 -17.03 1.30 4.76
CA GLY A 126 -18.35 1.67 4.22
C GLY A 126 -19.17 0.49 3.69
N MET A 127 -18.97 -0.72 4.22
CA MET A 127 -19.59 -1.95 3.73
C MET A 127 -20.59 -2.58 4.70
N THR A 128 -21.03 -1.89 5.75
CA THR A 128 -21.97 -2.40 6.76
C THR A 128 -23.28 -2.94 6.16
N ALA A 129 -23.82 -2.26 5.14
CA ALA A 129 -25.07 -2.69 4.48
C ALA A 129 -24.93 -4.01 3.71
N TYR A 130 -23.73 -4.51 3.52
CA TYR A 130 -23.43 -5.73 2.76
C TYR A 130 -23.03 -6.91 3.64
N ALA A 131 -23.08 -6.78 4.98
CA ALA A 131 -22.64 -7.81 5.93
C ALA A 131 -23.20 -9.22 5.62
N GLU A 132 -24.50 -9.32 5.41
CA GLU A 132 -25.19 -10.58 5.09
C GLU A 132 -25.22 -10.92 3.59
N SER A 133 -24.54 -10.13 2.76
CA SER A 133 -24.55 -10.32 1.31
C SER A 133 -23.64 -11.46 0.89
N ALA A 134 -23.99 -12.11 -0.22
CA ALA A 134 -23.13 -13.11 -0.83
C ALA A 134 -21.94 -12.43 -1.53
N ALA A 135 -20.71 -12.80 -1.17
CA ALA A 135 -19.47 -12.20 -1.67
C ALA A 135 -19.37 -12.22 -3.21
N HIS A 136 -19.86 -13.28 -3.87
CA HIS A 136 -19.84 -13.40 -5.33
C HIS A 136 -20.75 -12.39 -6.07
N ARG A 137 -21.69 -11.73 -5.37
CA ARG A 137 -22.56 -10.70 -5.95
C ARG A 137 -21.99 -9.29 -5.89
N LEU A 138 -20.86 -9.12 -5.23
CA LEU A 138 -20.22 -7.83 -5.08
C LEU A 138 -19.41 -7.46 -6.33
N SER A 139 -19.35 -6.15 -6.62
CA SER A 139 -18.40 -5.62 -7.63
C SER A 139 -16.95 -5.83 -7.18
N GLY A 140 -15.98 -5.78 -8.12
CA GLY A 140 -14.57 -5.90 -7.79
C GLY A 140 -14.13 -4.90 -6.71
N GLY A 141 -14.59 -3.66 -6.78
CA GLY A 141 -14.29 -2.64 -5.77
C GLY A 141 -14.90 -2.93 -4.40
N GLN A 142 -16.12 -3.48 -4.35
CA GLN A 142 -16.73 -3.90 -3.10
C GLN A 142 -15.98 -5.08 -2.48
N LYS A 143 -15.59 -6.07 -3.30
CA LYS A 143 -14.76 -7.20 -2.84
C LYS A 143 -13.41 -6.75 -2.27
N GLN A 144 -12.77 -5.76 -2.92
CA GLN A 144 -11.52 -5.19 -2.43
C GLN A 144 -11.69 -4.54 -1.05
N ARG A 145 -12.78 -3.79 -0.84
CA ARG A 145 -13.09 -3.22 0.48
C ARG A 145 -13.35 -4.30 1.53
N ILE A 146 -14.00 -5.41 1.17
CA ILE A 146 -14.18 -6.54 2.08
C ILE A 146 -12.85 -7.19 2.43
N ALA A 147 -11.96 -7.40 1.45
CA ALA A 147 -10.61 -7.91 1.71
C ALA A 147 -9.84 -7.03 2.70
N ILE A 148 -9.97 -5.70 2.57
CA ILE A 148 -9.39 -4.75 3.53
C ILE A 148 -10.07 -4.86 4.91
N ALA A 149 -11.43 -4.98 4.96
CA ALA A 149 -12.15 -5.17 6.23
C ALA A 149 -11.66 -6.43 6.95
N GLY A 150 -11.47 -7.55 6.24
CA GLY A 150 -10.92 -8.78 6.79
C GLY A 150 -9.54 -8.59 7.44
N MET A 151 -8.67 -7.81 6.79
CA MET A 151 -7.38 -7.46 7.39
C MET A 151 -7.53 -6.54 8.61
N LEU A 152 -8.41 -5.53 8.53
CA LEU A 152 -8.64 -4.59 9.64
C LEU A 152 -9.26 -5.24 10.88
N ALA A 153 -10.10 -6.27 10.70
CA ALA A 153 -10.68 -7.04 11.80
C ALA A 153 -9.63 -7.80 12.63
N MET A 154 -8.47 -8.09 12.06
CA MET A 154 -7.31 -8.64 12.76
C MET A 154 -6.53 -7.61 13.59
N GLU A 155 -6.85 -6.32 13.44
CA GLU A 155 -6.16 -5.19 14.10
C GLU A 155 -4.64 -5.18 13.90
N PRO A 156 -4.16 -5.25 12.64
CA PRO A 156 -2.75 -5.27 12.35
C PRO A 156 -2.10 -3.92 12.70
N LYS A 157 -0.79 -3.94 13.03
CA LYS A 157 0.01 -2.71 13.21
C LYS A 157 0.52 -2.15 11.89
N ILE A 158 0.64 -3.01 10.89
CA ILE A 158 1.18 -2.71 9.56
C ILE A 158 0.17 -3.20 8.53
N LEU A 159 -0.17 -2.35 7.57
CA LEU A 159 -1.03 -2.68 6.43
C LEU A 159 -0.20 -2.57 5.15
N VAL A 160 -0.09 -3.68 4.43
CA VAL A 160 0.56 -3.74 3.12
C VAL A 160 -0.53 -3.87 2.05
N LEU A 161 -0.55 -2.94 1.10
CA LEU A 161 -1.51 -2.88 -0.01
C LEU A 161 -0.74 -3.12 -1.32
N ASP A 162 -0.87 -4.32 -1.89
CA ASP A 162 -0.17 -4.67 -3.14
C ASP A 162 -1.10 -4.43 -4.33
N GLU A 163 -0.98 -3.25 -4.96
CA GLU A 163 -1.82 -2.77 -6.07
C GLU A 163 -3.33 -2.87 -5.79
N ALA A 164 -3.73 -2.66 -4.54
CA ALA A 164 -5.09 -2.86 -4.06
C ALA A 164 -6.14 -1.92 -4.70
N THR A 165 -5.71 -0.87 -5.39
CA THR A 165 -6.56 0.11 -6.09
C THR A 165 -6.75 -0.19 -7.57
N ALA A 166 -6.00 -1.14 -8.14
CA ALA A 166 -5.95 -1.36 -9.59
C ALA A 166 -7.31 -1.77 -10.20
N MET A 167 -8.17 -2.43 -9.41
CA MET A 167 -9.49 -2.91 -9.86
C MET A 167 -10.64 -1.95 -9.49
N LEU A 168 -10.31 -0.75 -8.95
CA LEU A 168 -11.31 0.22 -8.52
C LEU A 168 -11.59 1.26 -9.60
N ASP A 169 -12.84 1.69 -9.68
CA ASP A 169 -13.18 2.92 -10.38
C ASP A 169 -12.60 4.16 -9.66
N PRO A 170 -12.53 5.32 -10.30
CA PRO A 170 -11.91 6.51 -9.71
C PRO A 170 -12.47 6.88 -8.33
N LYS A 171 -13.79 6.79 -8.16
CA LYS A 171 -14.45 7.08 -6.88
C LYS A 171 -14.09 6.06 -5.80
N GLY A 172 -14.12 4.77 -6.14
CA GLY A 172 -13.72 3.69 -5.23
C GLY A 172 -12.26 3.80 -4.79
N ARG A 173 -11.38 4.24 -5.70
CA ARG A 173 -9.98 4.51 -5.41
C ARG A 173 -9.82 5.65 -4.40
N GLU A 174 -10.47 6.78 -4.63
CA GLU A 174 -10.44 7.93 -3.72
C GLU A 174 -10.96 7.58 -2.32
N GLU A 175 -12.09 6.87 -2.23
CA GLU A 175 -12.67 6.42 -0.96
C GLU A 175 -11.74 5.45 -0.22
N LEU A 176 -11.06 4.54 -0.95
CA LEU A 176 -10.07 3.64 -0.35
C LEU A 176 -8.85 4.41 0.17
N LEU A 177 -8.27 5.29 -0.65
CA LEU A 177 -7.13 6.10 -0.25
C LEU A 177 -7.44 6.97 0.96
N SER A 178 -8.63 7.59 1.00
CA SER A 178 -9.10 8.35 2.17
C SER A 178 -9.17 7.46 3.42
N THR A 179 -9.72 6.25 3.30
CA THR A 179 -9.78 5.29 4.42
C THR A 179 -8.39 4.91 4.91
N VAL A 180 -7.48 4.57 4.01
CA VAL A 180 -6.10 4.20 4.34
C VAL A 180 -5.35 5.36 5.00
N TYR A 181 -5.53 6.57 4.47
CA TYR A 181 -4.95 7.79 5.04
C TYR A 181 -5.46 8.04 6.47
N GLU A 182 -6.78 7.89 6.70
CA GLU A 182 -7.34 8.01 8.06
C GLU A 182 -6.77 6.97 9.02
N LEU A 183 -6.66 5.72 8.60
CA LEU A 183 -6.05 4.64 9.41
C LEU A 183 -4.61 4.98 9.80
N ASN A 184 -3.84 5.51 8.88
CA ASN A 184 -2.48 5.95 9.18
C ASN A 184 -2.46 7.14 10.15
N ARG A 185 -3.16 8.24 9.82
CA ARG A 185 -3.07 9.50 10.56
C ARG A 185 -3.77 9.48 11.92
N LYS A 186 -4.91 8.79 12.03
CA LYS A 186 -5.70 8.76 13.28
C LYS A 186 -5.31 7.59 14.18
N ASN A 187 -4.94 6.44 13.60
CA ASN A 187 -4.66 5.22 14.36
C ASN A 187 -3.15 4.92 14.50
N GLY A 188 -2.28 5.70 13.85
CA GLY A 188 -0.84 5.46 13.86
C GLY A 188 -0.41 4.17 13.14
N MET A 189 -1.26 3.62 12.27
CA MET A 189 -0.97 2.40 11.52
C MET A 189 0.16 2.66 10.52
N THR A 190 1.14 1.78 10.46
CA THR A 190 2.15 1.81 9.39
C THR A 190 1.51 1.30 8.10
N VAL A 191 1.64 2.07 7.02
CA VAL A 191 1.09 1.70 5.71
C VAL A 191 2.23 1.57 4.71
N VAL A 192 2.25 0.45 3.99
CA VAL A 192 3.14 0.23 2.83
C VAL A 192 2.24 -0.02 1.62
N MET A 193 2.19 0.93 0.72
CA MET A 193 1.36 0.87 -0.47
C MET A 193 2.21 0.68 -1.72
N ILE A 194 1.93 -0.39 -2.46
CA ILE A 194 2.57 -0.68 -3.74
C ILE A 194 1.63 -0.23 -4.85
N THR A 195 2.15 0.58 -5.76
CA THR A 195 1.35 1.10 -6.87
C THR A 195 2.19 1.41 -8.12
N GLN A 196 1.54 1.53 -9.26
CA GLN A 196 2.08 2.13 -10.47
C GLN A 196 1.51 3.54 -10.74
N TYR A 197 0.55 3.98 -9.91
CA TYR A 197 -0.13 5.27 -10.05
C TYR A 197 0.52 6.30 -9.13
N MET A 198 1.17 7.31 -9.71
CA MET A 198 1.92 8.31 -8.95
C MET A 198 1.02 9.27 -8.16
N GLU A 199 -0.23 9.42 -8.57
CA GLU A 199 -1.26 10.18 -7.84
C GLU A 199 -1.48 9.63 -6.43
N GLU A 200 -1.33 8.32 -6.23
CA GLU A 200 -1.51 7.67 -4.94
C GLU A 200 -0.38 7.98 -3.94
N ALA A 201 0.78 8.41 -4.47
CA ALA A 201 1.92 8.77 -3.64
C ALA A 201 1.83 10.19 -3.05
N VAL A 202 0.96 11.05 -3.59
CA VAL A 202 0.89 12.47 -3.21
C VAL A 202 0.70 12.69 -1.71
N MET A 203 -0.09 11.84 -1.05
CA MET A 203 -0.42 11.93 0.37
C MET A 203 0.52 11.12 1.29
N SER A 204 1.53 10.45 0.75
CA SER A 204 2.47 9.65 1.54
C SER A 204 3.53 10.51 2.23
N ASP A 205 4.13 9.96 3.29
CA ASP A 205 5.28 10.59 3.96
C ASP A 205 6.58 10.39 3.17
N ARG A 206 6.67 9.24 2.45
CA ARG A 206 7.87 8.85 1.70
C ARG A 206 7.47 8.08 0.46
N LEU A 207 8.12 8.36 -0.63
CA LEU A 207 8.00 7.69 -1.90
C LEU A 207 9.33 7.01 -2.24
N VAL A 208 9.29 5.71 -2.45
CA VAL A 208 10.40 4.91 -2.96
C VAL A 208 10.06 4.46 -4.38
N VAL A 209 10.97 4.67 -5.31
CA VAL A 209 10.79 4.24 -6.70
C VAL A 209 11.71 3.06 -6.98
N MET A 210 11.12 1.95 -7.45
CA MET A 210 11.85 0.75 -7.84
C MET A 210 11.92 0.60 -9.36
N ASN A 211 13.10 0.21 -9.83
CA ASN A 211 13.33 -0.18 -11.22
C ASN A 211 14.27 -1.37 -11.29
N GLY A 212 13.90 -2.41 -12.06
CA GLY A 212 14.77 -3.57 -12.33
C GLY A 212 15.28 -4.32 -11.09
N GLY A 213 14.53 -4.33 -9.98
CA GLY A 213 14.89 -5.00 -8.73
C GLY A 213 15.73 -4.15 -7.76
N GLU A 214 15.89 -2.87 -8.02
CA GLU A 214 16.67 -1.92 -7.21
C GLU A 214 15.81 -0.71 -6.80
N ILE A 215 16.15 -0.05 -5.70
CA ILE A 215 15.63 1.28 -5.34
C ILE A 215 16.45 2.31 -6.10
N VAL A 216 15.79 3.09 -6.97
CA VAL A 216 16.45 4.11 -7.80
C VAL A 216 16.19 5.54 -7.32
N MET A 217 15.09 5.75 -6.57
CA MET A 217 14.80 7.03 -5.92
C MET A 217 14.18 6.77 -4.55
N ASP A 218 14.45 7.64 -3.60
CA ASP A 218 13.96 7.58 -2.23
C ASP A 218 13.91 9.00 -1.66
N GLY A 219 12.74 9.46 -1.25
CA GLY A 219 12.53 10.80 -0.72
C GLY A 219 11.06 11.10 -0.44
N THR A 220 10.76 12.36 -0.16
CA THR A 220 9.37 12.82 -0.08
C THR A 220 8.74 12.89 -1.48
N PRO A 221 7.39 12.80 -1.62
CA PRO A 221 6.73 13.01 -2.91
C PRO A 221 7.15 14.31 -3.60
N THR A 222 7.28 15.40 -2.85
CA THR A 222 7.74 16.69 -3.39
C THR A 222 9.13 16.59 -4.02
N GLU A 223 10.09 15.97 -3.34
CA GLU A 223 11.45 15.80 -3.86
C GLU A 223 11.49 14.92 -5.11
N ILE A 224 10.75 13.81 -5.09
CA ILE A 224 10.74 12.87 -6.21
C ILE A 224 10.07 13.48 -7.44
N PHE A 225 8.94 14.20 -7.26
CA PHE A 225 8.20 14.79 -8.38
C PHE A 225 8.90 16.01 -9.01
N THR A 226 9.90 16.59 -8.37
CA THR A 226 10.77 17.58 -9.04
C THR A 226 11.74 16.93 -10.04
N ARG A 227 11.89 15.60 -10.02
CA ARG A 227 12.75 14.80 -10.89
C ARG A 227 11.93 14.11 -12.01
N GLY A 228 10.96 14.81 -12.59
CA GLY A 228 10.03 14.25 -13.57
C GLY A 228 10.71 13.63 -14.80
N ASP A 229 11.82 14.19 -15.29
CA ASP A 229 12.57 13.63 -16.44
C ASP A 229 13.20 12.28 -16.10
N GLU A 230 13.69 12.12 -14.87
CA GLU A 230 14.24 10.84 -14.41
C GLU A 230 13.13 9.78 -14.27
N LEU A 231 11.95 10.17 -13.74
CA LEU A 231 10.78 9.28 -13.70
C LEU A 231 10.38 8.82 -15.09
N ARG A 232 10.29 9.75 -16.05
CA ARG A 232 9.95 9.44 -17.45
C ARG A 232 10.98 8.51 -18.11
N SER A 233 12.26 8.67 -17.77
CA SER A 233 13.34 7.81 -18.32
C SER A 233 13.20 6.33 -17.92
N ILE A 234 12.49 6.04 -16.83
CA ILE A 234 12.21 4.68 -16.34
C ILE A 234 10.76 4.24 -16.56
N GLY A 235 10.01 4.96 -17.42
CA GLY A 235 8.65 4.60 -17.82
C GLY A 235 7.56 4.96 -16.81
N LEU A 236 7.84 5.89 -15.89
CA LEU A 236 6.86 6.49 -14.98
C LEU A 236 6.62 7.94 -15.38
N ASP A 237 5.54 8.55 -14.90
CA ASP A 237 5.29 9.98 -15.07
C ASP A 237 5.00 10.61 -13.70
N VAL A 238 4.97 11.93 -13.63
CA VAL A 238 4.52 12.66 -12.46
C VAL A 238 2.98 12.74 -12.45
N PRO A 239 2.34 12.98 -11.28
CA PRO A 239 0.91 13.26 -11.23
C PRO A 239 0.50 14.40 -12.18
N GLU A 240 -0.73 14.32 -12.71
CA GLU A 240 -1.22 15.31 -13.70
C GLU A 240 -1.13 16.76 -13.17
N ILE A 241 -1.46 16.99 -11.91
CA ILE A 241 -1.35 18.32 -11.28
C ILE A 241 0.09 18.82 -11.22
N VAL A 242 1.04 17.94 -10.99
CA VAL A 242 2.48 18.29 -11.00
C VAL A 242 2.90 18.71 -12.41
N ARG A 243 2.45 18.00 -13.43
CA ARG A 243 2.71 18.37 -14.83
C ARG A 243 2.12 19.74 -15.18
N ILE A 244 0.85 19.99 -14.81
CA ILE A 244 0.19 21.29 -15.02
C ILE A 244 0.95 22.40 -14.30
N ARG A 245 1.35 22.19 -13.03
CA ARG A 245 2.19 23.12 -12.26
C ARG A 245 3.48 23.45 -13.00
N ASP A 246 4.18 22.43 -13.49
CA ASP A 246 5.48 22.59 -14.14
C ASP A 246 5.33 23.33 -15.49
N ASP A 247 4.27 23.08 -16.25
CA ASP A 247 3.94 23.80 -17.48
C ASP A 247 3.66 25.28 -17.19
N LEU A 248 2.87 25.57 -16.13
CA LEU A 248 2.61 26.95 -15.71
C LEU A 248 3.87 27.68 -15.24
N ILE A 249 4.81 26.98 -14.60
CA ILE A 249 6.11 27.57 -14.23
C ILE A 249 6.92 27.90 -15.48
N GLN A 250 6.92 27.04 -16.50
CA GLN A 250 7.60 27.30 -17.78
C GLN A 250 6.99 28.52 -18.51
N ASP A 251 5.68 28.72 -18.37
CA ASP A 251 4.98 29.92 -18.90
C ASP A 251 5.19 31.18 -18.04
N GLY A 252 6.03 31.14 -17.02
CA GLY A 252 6.44 32.28 -16.19
C GLY A 252 5.59 32.53 -14.95
N ILE A 253 4.69 31.63 -14.59
CA ILE A 253 3.91 31.72 -13.35
C ILE A 253 4.73 31.12 -12.20
N SER A 254 4.93 31.89 -11.13
CA SER A 254 5.67 31.43 -9.96
C SER A 254 4.80 30.58 -9.05
N LEU A 255 5.03 29.26 -9.02
CA LEU A 255 4.31 28.31 -8.16
C LEU A 255 5.29 27.53 -7.27
N PRO A 256 4.91 27.23 -6.01
CA PRO A 256 5.72 26.41 -5.12
C PRO A 256 5.83 24.94 -5.62
N SER A 257 6.98 24.30 -5.45
CA SER A 257 7.18 22.88 -5.74
C SER A 257 6.32 21.96 -4.85
N THR A 258 5.79 22.47 -3.75
CA THR A 258 4.89 21.75 -2.82
C THR A 258 3.46 21.59 -3.32
N VAL A 259 3.11 22.20 -4.47
CA VAL A 259 1.80 22.03 -5.10
C VAL A 259 1.74 20.67 -5.77
N LEU A 260 1.03 19.74 -5.15
CA LEU A 260 0.89 18.35 -5.59
C LEU A 260 -0.57 17.93 -5.81
N THR A 261 -1.54 18.76 -5.37
CA THR A 261 -2.97 18.49 -5.51
C THR A 261 -3.69 19.63 -6.21
N ASP A 262 -4.85 19.34 -6.79
CA ASP A 262 -5.75 20.32 -7.43
C ASP A 262 -6.17 21.44 -6.47
N THR A 263 -6.48 21.11 -5.23
CA THR A 263 -6.80 22.10 -4.18
C THR A 263 -5.62 23.04 -3.94
N GLN A 264 -4.40 22.51 -3.77
CA GLN A 264 -3.20 23.31 -3.59
C GLN A 264 -2.89 24.19 -4.81
N LEU A 265 -3.13 23.66 -6.03
CA LEU A 265 -2.96 24.44 -7.26
C LEU A 265 -3.96 25.60 -7.33
N ALA A 266 -5.23 25.34 -7.02
CA ALA A 266 -6.26 26.37 -6.99
C ALA A 266 -5.92 27.47 -5.95
N GLU A 267 -5.52 27.07 -4.73
CA GLU A 267 -5.12 28.02 -3.68
C GLU A 267 -3.89 28.85 -4.08
N ALA A 268 -2.94 28.29 -4.81
CA ALA A 268 -1.75 29.00 -5.26
C ALA A 268 -2.04 29.96 -6.44
N LEU A 269 -3.03 29.64 -7.29
CA LEU A 269 -3.42 30.48 -8.43
C LEU A 269 -4.38 31.61 -8.04
N CYS A 270 -5.31 31.40 -7.08
CA CYS A 270 -6.30 32.41 -6.68
C CYS A 270 -5.70 33.78 -6.35
N PRO A 271 -4.56 33.92 -5.67
CA PRO A 271 -3.95 35.25 -5.38
C PRO A 271 -3.34 35.93 -6.61
N LEU A 272 -3.16 35.22 -7.74
CA LEU A 272 -2.53 35.70 -8.95
C LEU A 272 -3.55 36.21 -9.98
N LEU A 273 -4.83 35.93 -9.74
CA LEU A 273 -5.99 36.40 -10.52
C LEU A 273 -6.58 37.69 -9.95
#